data_393a801fa99b753d2611c9a4fc7e72d9
#
_entry.id   393a801fa99b753d2611c9a4fc7e72d9
#
_cell.length_a   1.000
_cell.length_b   1.000
_cell.length_c   1.000
_cell.angle_alpha   90.00
_cell.angle_beta   90.00
_cell.angle_gamma   90.00
#
_symmetry.space_group_name_H-M   'P 1'
#
loop_
_entity.id
_entity.type
_entity.pdbx_description
1 polymer ?
#
loop_
_entity_poly.entity_id
_entity_poly.type
_entity_poly.pdbx_seq_one_letter_code
_entity_poly.pdbx_strand_id
1 'polypeptide(L)'
;MNEGHSFGITAAGGAGWQLAEWMVDGEPTVDMMGVDPRRFGEYASRGFLKTKNEEAYNHVFKNHYPDEERSAARPLKTSPCYSRLAELGAVFGSVYGWERANWFAPKNYQLTESDLNRDDTLWNKNHSAPLADGRIVEKNSFRRSNYFDFVGQECRHVQSSVGILDMSAFSKASVEGSDSETWLNSILANKVPSKPGRIALCHMLSLNGGVRAEFTVYSCLLYTSDAADDLV
;
A
#
# COMPACT_ATOMS: atom_id res chain seq x y z
N MET A 1 2.44 18.03 22.21
CA MET A 1 2.36 19.28 21.42
C MET A 1 2.07 18.88 19.99
N ASN A 2 0.98 19.36 19.42
CA ASN A 2 0.62 19.05 18.03
C ASN A 2 1.00 20.28 17.19
N GLU A 3 2.07 20.19 16.44
CA GLU A 3 2.39 21.19 15.44
C GLU A 3 1.65 20.79 14.16
N GLY A 4 0.54 21.48 13.93
CA GLY A 4 -0.13 21.34 12.65
C GLY A 4 0.80 21.83 11.56
N HIS A 5 1.10 20.98 10.59
CA HIS A 5 1.71 21.29 9.31
C HIS A 5 1.17 22.63 8.72
N SER A 6 1.43 22.99 7.49
CA SER A 6 0.91 24.21 6.83
C SER A 6 -0.60 24.46 7.00
N PHE A 7 -1.37 23.48 7.40
CA PHE A 7 -2.80 23.57 7.71
C PHE A 7 -3.10 23.73 9.22
N GLY A 8 -2.12 24.10 10.02
CA GLY A 8 -2.24 24.17 11.48
C GLY A 8 -3.45 24.95 11.98
N ILE A 9 -3.70 26.14 11.45
CA ILE A 9 -4.86 26.95 11.85
C ILE A 9 -6.16 26.28 11.43
N THR A 10 -6.24 25.80 10.21
CA THR A 10 -7.45 25.15 9.65
C THR A 10 -7.77 23.85 10.38
N ALA A 11 -6.77 23.05 10.70
CA ALA A 11 -6.95 21.76 11.35
C ALA A 11 -7.04 21.83 12.88
N ALA A 12 -6.67 22.96 13.51
CA ALA A 12 -6.50 23.06 14.96
C ALA A 12 -7.76 22.66 15.76
N GLY A 13 -8.93 23.11 15.33
CA GLY A 13 -10.20 22.79 15.99
C GLY A 13 -10.49 21.29 15.99
N GLY A 14 -10.44 20.67 14.81
CA GLY A 14 -10.68 19.23 14.67
C GLY A 14 -9.60 18.38 15.36
N ALA A 15 -8.33 18.76 15.19
CA ALA A 15 -7.23 18.06 15.86
C ALA A 15 -7.33 18.14 17.39
N GLY A 16 -7.68 19.32 17.92
CA GLY A 16 -7.89 19.50 19.36
C GLY A 16 -9.05 18.66 19.88
N TRP A 17 -10.16 18.65 19.17
CA TRP A 17 -11.31 17.83 19.52
C TRP A 17 -10.97 16.34 19.55
N GLN A 18 -10.45 15.80 18.47
CA GLN A 18 -10.09 14.38 18.38
C GLN A 18 -9.03 13.98 19.41
N LEU A 19 -8.08 14.87 19.71
CA LEU A 19 -7.10 14.63 20.76
C LEU A 19 -7.76 14.59 22.14
N ALA A 20 -8.73 15.46 22.42
CA ALA A 20 -9.45 15.47 23.69
C ALA A 20 -10.27 14.18 23.88
N GLU A 21 -11.01 13.73 22.85
CA GLU A 21 -11.73 12.46 22.87
C GLU A 21 -10.76 11.30 23.12
N TRP A 22 -9.65 11.27 22.41
CA TRP A 22 -8.64 10.23 22.57
C TRP A 22 -8.07 10.18 23.99
N MET A 23 -7.88 11.33 24.62
CA MET A 23 -7.41 11.40 26.03
C MET A 23 -8.45 10.95 27.04
N VAL A 24 -9.72 11.22 26.79
CA VAL A 24 -10.83 10.93 27.71
C VAL A 24 -11.38 9.52 27.49
N ASP A 25 -11.64 9.17 26.25
CA ASP A 25 -12.35 7.95 25.88
C ASP A 25 -11.40 6.80 25.45
N GLY A 26 -10.10 7.10 25.31
CA GLY A 26 -9.08 6.13 24.92
C GLY A 26 -8.94 5.93 23.39
N GLU A 27 -9.88 6.46 22.61
CA GLU A 27 -9.83 6.42 21.14
C GLU A 27 -10.58 7.60 20.52
N PRO A 28 -10.15 8.09 19.35
CA PRO A 28 -10.86 9.12 18.62
C PRO A 28 -12.12 8.54 17.95
N THR A 29 -13.13 9.39 17.75
CA THR A 29 -14.40 8.98 17.10
C THR A 29 -14.27 8.79 15.59
N VAL A 30 -13.20 9.31 14.97
CA VAL A 30 -12.90 9.15 13.54
C VAL A 30 -11.54 8.49 13.32
N ASP A 31 -11.32 7.94 12.15
CA ASP A 31 -10.02 7.36 11.78
C ASP A 31 -8.95 8.46 11.72
N MET A 32 -8.00 8.40 12.65
CA MET A 32 -6.86 9.31 12.75
C MET A 32 -5.57 8.71 12.25
N MET A 33 -5.58 7.53 11.61
CA MET A 33 -4.39 6.82 11.16
C MET A 33 -3.47 7.70 10.31
N GLY A 34 -4.04 8.54 9.46
CA GLY A 34 -3.29 9.45 8.58
C GLY A 34 -2.43 10.48 9.31
N VAL A 35 -2.76 10.82 10.56
CA VAL A 35 -2.05 11.81 11.38
C VAL A 35 -1.52 11.24 12.70
N ASP A 36 -1.77 9.98 12.99
CA ASP A 36 -1.24 9.29 14.17
C ASP A 36 0.28 9.08 14.04
N PRO A 37 1.10 9.64 14.94
CA PRO A 37 2.55 9.47 14.88
C PRO A 37 2.99 8.01 15.07
N ARG A 38 2.17 7.15 15.70
CA ARG A 38 2.45 5.72 15.87
C ARG A 38 2.51 4.94 14.56
N ARG A 39 1.99 5.51 13.45
CA ARG A 39 2.15 4.94 12.10
C ARG A 39 3.61 4.87 11.66
N PHE A 40 4.48 5.68 12.26
CA PHE A 40 5.91 5.65 11.97
C PHE A 40 6.61 4.64 12.89
N GLY A 41 7.42 3.78 12.30
CA GLY A 41 8.28 2.85 13.02
C GLY A 41 9.71 3.41 13.18
N GLU A 42 10.62 2.54 13.60
CA GLU A 42 12.04 2.89 13.82
C GLU A 42 12.76 3.39 12.56
N TYR A 43 12.22 3.09 11.39
CA TYR A 43 12.75 3.61 10.11
C TYR A 43 12.67 5.14 9.97
N ALA A 44 11.81 5.79 10.73
CA ALA A 44 11.57 7.23 10.65
C ALA A 44 12.70 8.04 11.28
N SER A 45 13.91 7.86 10.78
CA SER A 45 15.09 8.64 11.17
C SER A 45 14.92 10.13 10.85
N ARG A 46 15.74 10.96 11.44
CA ARG A 46 15.80 12.41 11.12
C ARG A 46 16.00 12.66 9.64
N GLY A 47 16.88 11.88 8.98
CA GLY A 47 17.15 12.00 7.55
C GLY A 47 15.91 11.66 6.72
N PHE A 48 15.23 10.56 7.05
CA PHE A 48 13.98 10.18 6.41
C PHE A 48 12.91 11.26 6.54
N LEU A 49 12.67 11.75 7.75
CA LEU A 49 11.65 12.78 8.01
C LEU A 49 11.98 14.09 7.27
N LYS A 50 13.23 14.50 7.26
CA LYS A 50 13.67 15.69 6.51
C LYS A 50 13.35 15.54 5.02
N THR A 51 13.81 14.48 4.40
CA THR A 51 13.65 14.24 2.96
C THR A 51 12.18 14.13 2.57
N LYS A 52 11.37 13.43 3.39
CA LYS A 52 9.91 13.32 3.16
C LYS A 52 9.18 14.63 3.33
N ASN A 53 9.55 15.44 4.34
CA ASN A 53 8.92 16.74 4.55
C ASN A 53 9.28 17.73 3.44
N GLU A 54 10.51 17.73 2.96
CA GLU A 54 10.93 18.57 1.83
C GLU A 54 10.11 18.23 0.58
N GLU A 55 9.94 16.95 0.26
CA GLU A 55 9.09 16.51 -0.85
C GLU A 55 7.64 16.93 -0.64
N ALA A 56 7.07 16.62 0.52
CA ALA A 56 5.68 16.93 0.83
C ALA A 56 5.40 18.44 0.75
N TYR A 57 6.29 19.25 1.27
CA TYR A 57 6.15 20.69 1.27
C TYR A 57 6.24 21.29 -0.14
N ASN A 58 7.16 20.80 -0.96
CA ASN A 58 7.31 21.20 -2.37
C ASN A 58 6.09 20.85 -3.22
N HIS A 59 5.26 19.91 -2.76
CA HIS A 59 4.10 19.41 -3.50
C HIS A 59 2.75 19.86 -2.92
N VAL A 60 2.74 20.58 -1.79
CA VAL A 60 1.51 20.91 -1.08
C VAL A 60 0.48 21.71 -1.90
N PHE A 61 0.95 22.54 -2.82
CA PHE A 61 0.10 23.36 -3.70
C PHE A 61 0.09 22.89 -5.16
N LYS A 62 0.68 21.73 -5.45
CA LYS A 62 0.67 21.18 -6.81
C LYS A 62 -0.56 20.32 -7.04
N ASN A 63 -1.09 20.40 -8.24
CA ASN A 63 -2.02 19.38 -8.72
C ASN A 63 -1.24 18.10 -8.99
N HIS A 64 -1.69 16.99 -8.39
CA HIS A 64 -1.09 15.69 -8.60
C HIS A 64 -1.81 14.97 -9.74
N TYR A 65 -1.02 14.22 -10.50
CA TYR A 65 -1.59 13.30 -11.48
C TYR A 65 -2.19 12.09 -10.76
N PRO A 66 -3.21 11.45 -11.35
CA PRO A 66 -3.64 10.13 -10.90
C PRO A 66 -2.43 9.19 -10.84
N ASP A 67 -2.38 8.38 -9.79
CA ASP A 67 -1.32 7.37 -9.56
C ASP A 67 0.11 7.93 -9.48
N GLU A 68 0.28 9.23 -9.31
CA GLU A 68 1.61 9.84 -9.12
C GLU A 68 2.24 9.38 -7.81
N GLU A 69 3.37 8.69 -7.93
CA GLU A 69 4.13 8.16 -6.80
C GLU A 69 5.15 9.17 -6.25
N ARG A 70 5.27 9.20 -4.93
CA ARG A 70 6.29 9.98 -4.26
C ARG A 70 7.62 9.24 -4.27
N SER A 71 8.69 9.89 -4.72
CA SER A 71 9.99 9.26 -4.91
C SER A 71 10.96 9.42 -3.74
N ALA A 72 10.77 10.43 -2.90
CA ALA A 72 11.71 10.74 -1.83
C ALA A 72 11.81 9.64 -0.77
N ALA A 73 13.02 9.35 -0.33
CA ALA A 73 13.34 8.35 0.69
C ALA A 73 12.82 6.92 0.35
N ARG A 74 12.87 6.54 -0.92
CA ARG A 74 12.57 5.19 -1.41
C ARG A 74 13.84 4.50 -1.90
N PRO A 75 13.91 3.14 -1.87
CA PRO A 75 12.96 2.23 -1.22
C PRO A 75 13.03 2.30 0.31
N LEU A 76 11.89 2.10 0.99
CA LEU A 76 11.86 2.07 2.46
C LEU A 76 11.76 0.64 3.00
N LYS A 77 10.78 -0.12 2.52
CA LYS A 77 10.56 -1.52 2.86
C LYS A 77 10.50 -2.33 1.57
N THR A 78 11.28 -3.38 1.50
CA THR A 78 11.35 -4.25 0.32
C THR A 78 11.02 -5.69 0.69
N SER A 79 10.33 -6.39 -0.20
CA SER A 79 10.12 -7.82 -0.05
C SER A 79 11.39 -8.60 -0.41
N PRO A 80 11.50 -9.89 -0.03
CA PRO A 80 12.58 -10.76 -0.51
C PRO A 80 12.64 -10.89 -2.03
N CYS A 81 11.54 -10.64 -2.72
CA CYS A 81 11.44 -10.72 -4.18
C CYS A 81 11.81 -9.41 -4.89
N TYR A 82 12.02 -8.32 -4.17
CA TYR A 82 12.19 -6.98 -4.74
C TYR A 82 13.25 -6.91 -5.84
N SER A 83 14.46 -7.39 -5.58
CA SER A 83 15.55 -7.33 -6.57
C SER A 83 15.23 -8.12 -7.83
N ARG A 84 14.60 -9.29 -7.69
CA ARG A 84 14.15 -10.09 -8.83
C ARG A 84 13.09 -9.42 -9.66
N LEU A 85 12.12 -8.79 -8.99
CA LEU A 85 11.08 -8.02 -9.67
C LEU A 85 11.67 -6.81 -10.41
N ALA A 86 12.64 -6.12 -9.79
CA ALA A 86 13.37 -5.02 -10.44
C ALA A 86 14.11 -5.48 -11.71
N GLU A 87 14.80 -6.64 -11.68
CA GLU A 87 15.46 -7.23 -12.85
C GLU A 87 14.48 -7.59 -13.97
N LEU A 88 13.24 -7.90 -13.63
CA LEU A 88 12.17 -8.15 -14.60
C LEU A 88 11.54 -6.87 -15.16
N GLY A 89 11.96 -5.70 -14.69
CA GLY A 89 11.45 -4.42 -15.15
C GLY A 89 10.26 -3.89 -14.36
N ALA A 90 10.08 -4.34 -13.11
CA ALA A 90 9.02 -3.83 -12.26
C ALA A 90 9.13 -2.33 -12.06
N VAL A 91 8.01 -1.64 -12.24
CA VAL A 91 7.80 -0.26 -11.83
C VAL A 91 7.09 -0.30 -10.49
N PHE A 92 7.74 0.25 -9.47
CA PHE A 92 7.26 0.12 -8.11
C PHE A 92 6.45 1.34 -7.67
N GLY A 93 5.34 1.05 -6.99
CA GLY A 93 4.62 1.99 -6.12
C GLY A 93 4.90 1.72 -4.65
N SER A 94 4.55 2.68 -3.80
CA SER A 94 4.75 2.57 -2.35
C SER A 94 3.43 2.55 -1.60
N VAL A 95 3.17 1.46 -0.88
CA VAL A 95 1.99 1.30 -0.02
C VAL A 95 2.44 1.06 1.41
N TYR A 96 2.14 1.99 2.30
CA TYR A 96 2.62 1.97 3.70
C TYR A 96 4.13 1.76 3.83
N GLY A 97 4.89 2.32 2.89
CA GLY A 97 6.34 2.21 2.81
C GLY A 97 6.87 0.93 2.17
N TRP A 98 6.01 -0.01 1.79
CA TRP A 98 6.39 -1.20 1.05
C TRP A 98 6.46 -0.93 -0.44
N GLU A 99 7.55 -1.33 -1.07
CA GLU A 99 7.67 -1.36 -2.52
C GLU A 99 6.83 -2.50 -3.09
N ARG A 100 5.90 -2.16 -3.98
CA ARG A 100 5.02 -3.13 -4.65
C ARG A 100 5.08 -2.89 -6.15
N ALA A 101 5.27 -3.96 -6.93
CA ALA A 101 5.24 -3.86 -8.37
C ALA A 101 3.85 -3.46 -8.85
N ASN A 102 3.74 -2.31 -9.52
CA ASN A 102 2.49 -1.84 -10.13
C ASN A 102 2.29 -2.48 -11.52
N TRP A 103 3.36 -2.55 -12.30
CA TRP A 103 3.38 -3.15 -13.62
C TRP A 103 4.82 -3.47 -14.03
N PHE A 104 5.02 -4.15 -15.17
CA PHE A 104 6.34 -4.54 -15.66
C PHE A 104 6.62 -3.92 -17.02
N ALA A 105 7.66 -3.09 -17.09
CA ALA A 105 8.12 -2.51 -18.34
C ALA A 105 8.93 -3.53 -19.14
N PRO A 106 8.60 -3.77 -20.43
CA PRO A 106 9.43 -4.62 -21.28
C PRO A 106 10.87 -4.13 -21.37
N LYS A 107 11.83 -5.06 -21.49
CA LYS A 107 13.28 -4.73 -21.47
C LYS A 107 13.69 -3.66 -22.46
N ASN A 108 13.05 -3.60 -23.61
CA ASN A 108 13.36 -2.65 -24.69
C ASN A 108 12.42 -1.43 -24.70
N TYR A 109 11.55 -1.30 -23.69
CA TYR A 109 10.64 -0.18 -23.61
C TYR A 109 11.25 0.98 -22.85
N GLN A 110 11.18 2.14 -23.47
CA GLN A 110 11.59 3.43 -22.88
C GLN A 110 10.74 4.52 -23.52
N LEU A 111 10.36 5.52 -22.75
CA LEU A 111 9.72 6.71 -23.29
C LEU A 111 10.71 7.50 -24.15
N THR A 112 10.25 7.98 -25.27
CA THR A 112 11.02 8.84 -26.15
C THR A 112 11.05 10.26 -25.61
N GLU A 113 11.99 11.07 -26.09
CA GLU A 113 12.04 12.50 -25.75
C GLU A 113 10.75 13.24 -26.16
N SER A 114 10.14 12.84 -27.27
CA SER A 114 8.86 13.40 -27.71
C SER A 114 7.72 13.03 -26.76
N ASP A 115 7.74 11.83 -26.16
CA ASP A 115 6.74 11.43 -25.16
C ASP A 115 6.90 12.25 -23.88
N LEU A 116 8.15 12.49 -23.45
CA LEU A 116 8.45 13.28 -22.26
C LEU A 116 8.12 14.76 -22.41
N ASN A 117 8.33 15.30 -23.62
CA ASN A 117 8.07 16.72 -23.95
C ASN A 117 6.63 16.98 -24.37
N ARG A 118 5.80 15.96 -24.47
CA ARG A 118 4.38 16.10 -24.78
C ARG A 118 3.66 16.72 -23.60
N ASP A 119 3.57 18.02 -23.64
CA ASP A 119 3.07 18.83 -22.54
C ASP A 119 1.54 18.72 -22.45
N ASP A 120 1.07 18.03 -21.45
CA ASP A 120 -0.33 18.06 -21.05
C ASP A 120 -0.57 19.10 -19.94
N THR A 121 0.49 19.70 -19.39
CA THR A 121 0.39 20.70 -18.33
C THR A 121 1.60 21.63 -18.29
N LEU A 122 1.38 22.87 -17.87
CA LEU A 122 2.39 23.90 -17.64
C LEU A 122 3.35 23.60 -16.45
N TRP A 123 3.22 22.44 -15.80
CA TRP A 123 3.85 22.16 -14.50
C TRP A 123 4.69 20.88 -14.52
N ASN A 124 6.00 21.02 -14.73
CA ASN A 124 7.03 20.04 -14.38
C ASN A 124 7.20 18.76 -15.23
N LYS A 125 8.30 18.08 -14.92
CA LYS A 125 8.58 16.72 -15.35
C LYS A 125 7.42 15.82 -14.99
N ASN A 126 6.73 15.32 -15.98
CA ASN A 126 5.51 14.53 -15.85
C ASN A 126 5.78 13.03 -15.99
N HIS A 127 6.92 12.58 -15.52
CA HIS A 127 7.30 11.16 -15.52
C HIS A 127 7.70 10.70 -14.11
N SER A 128 7.54 9.42 -13.87
CA SER A 128 7.98 8.76 -12.65
C SER A 128 9.51 8.69 -12.59
N ALA A 129 10.04 8.34 -11.41
CA ALA A 129 11.47 8.12 -11.24
C ALA A 129 11.97 7.06 -12.23
N PRO A 130 13.21 7.20 -12.74
CA PRO A 130 13.82 6.18 -13.59
C PRO A 130 13.89 4.83 -12.88
N LEU A 131 13.82 3.75 -13.65
CA LEU A 131 14.15 2.40 -13.20
C LEU A 131 15.63 2.32 -12.77
N ALA A 132 16.00 1.24 -12.09
CA ALA A 132 17.38 1.00 -11.63
C ALA A 132 18.39 1.01 -12.78
N ASP A 133 17.97 0.67 -14.00
CA ASP A 133 18.79 0.74 -15.21
C ASP A 133 18.79 2.10 -15.91
N GLY A 134 18.17 3.12 -15.29
CA GLY A 134 18.12 4.48 -15.79
C GLY A 134 17.03 4.77 -16.82
N ARG A 135 16.25 3.78 -17.25
CA ARG A 135 15.17 4.00 -18.21
C ARG A 135 14.01 4.76 -17.57
N ILE A 136 13.44 5.69 -18.30
CA ILE A 136 12.19 6.35 -17.96
C ILE A 136 11.08 5.63 -18.73
N VAL A 137 10.20 4.97 -18.02
CA VAL A 137 9.19 4.07 -18.61
C VAL A 137 7.75 4.47 -18.27
N GLU A 138 7.56 5.39 -17.34
CA GLU A 138 6.24 5.82 -16.91
C GLU A 138 6.12 7.34 -16.98
N LYS A 139 5.03 7.80 -17.55
CA LYS A 139 4.64 9.20 -17.64
C LYS A 139 3.36 9.44 -16.88
N ASN A 140 3.37 10.41 -15.99
CA ASN A 140 2.17 10.87 -15.31
C ASN A 140 1.27 11.64 -16.28
N SER A 141 -0.03 11.42 -16.24
CA SER A 141 -0.99 12.05 -17.14
C SER A 141 -2.39 12.05 -16.53
N PHE A 142 -3.22 13.04 -16.91
CA PHE A 142 -4.66 13.03 -16.67
C PHE A 142 -5.43 12.21 -17.71
N ARG A 143 -4.74 11.66 -18.68
CA ARG A 143 -5.29 10.76 -19.70
C ARG A 143 -4.98 9.31 -19.34
N ARG A 144 -5.29 8.39 -20.26
CA ARG A 144 -4.89 6.99 -20.12
C ARG A 144 -3.38 6.88 -19.98
N SER A 145 -2.92 6.13 -18.97
CA SER A 145 -1.51 5.88 -18.73
C SER A 145 -0.84 5.17 -19.91
N ASN A 146 0.44 5.44 -20.12
CA ASN A 146 1.22 4.79 -21.17
C ASN A 146 1.43 3.29 -20.93
N TYR A 147 1.28 2.82 -19.71
CA TYR A 147 1.40 1.40 -19.34
C TYR A 147 0.08 0.62 -19.44
N PHE A 148 -1.02 1.27 -19.82
CA PHE A 148 -2.34 0.64 -19.87
C PHE A 148 -2.39 -0.65 -20.70
N ASP A 149 -1.75 -0.65 -21.87
CA ASP A 149 -1.75 -1.81 -22.76
C ASP A 149 -0.90 -2.95 -22.19
N PHE A 150 0.19 -2.63 -21.49
CA PHE A 150 1.04 -3.63 -20.82
C PHE A 150 0.28 -4.30 -19.67
N VAL A 151 -0.36 -3.52 -18.81
CA VAL A 151 -1.24 -4.05 -17.75
C VAL A 151 -2.38 -4.88 -18.35
N GLY A 152 -2.97 -4.42 -19.44
CA GLY A 152 -4.00 -5.17 -20.16
C GLY A 152 -3.51 -6.53 -20.68
N GLN A 153 -2.25 -6.63 -21.10
CA GLN A 153 -1.64 -7.90 -21.49
C GLN A 153 -1.42 -8.81 -20.28
N GLU A 154 -0.90 -8.29 -19.18
CA GLU A 154 -0.74 -9.02 -17.92
C GLU A 154 -2.08 -9.60 -17.43
N CYS A 155 -3.14 -8.78 -17.41
CA CYS A 155 -4.48 -9.24 -17.04
C CYS A 155 -4.99 -10.37 -17.91
N ARG A 156 -4.85 -10.26 -19.24
CA ARG A 156 -5.26 -11.32 -20.16
C ARG A 156 -4.44 -12.59 -19.97
N HIS A 157 -3.15 -12.46 -19.70
CA HIS A 157 -2.28 -13.60 -19.44
C HIS A 157 -2.71 -14.34 -18.16
N VAL A 158 -2.95 -13.63 -17.07
CA VAL A 158 -3.42 -14.23 -15.81
C VAL A 158 -4.77 -14.93 -15.98
N GLN A 159 -5.67 -14.40 -16.80
CA GLN A 159 -6.97 -15.02 -17.07
C GLN A 159 -6.88 -16.30 -17.92
N SER A 160 -5.88 -16.40 -18.78
CA SER A 160 -5.71 -17.53 -19.72
C SER A 160 -4.61 -18.52 -19.33
N SER A 161 -3.80 -18.19 -18.33
CA SER A 161 -2.62 -18.96 -17.95
C SER A 161 -2.36 -18.81 -16.44
N VAL A 162 -1.11 -18.78 -16.03
CA VAL A 162 -0.68 -18.70 -14.62
C VAL A 162 0.02 -17.37 -14.35
N GLY A 163 -0.35 -16.74 -13.23
CA GLY A 163 0.33 -15.54 -12.71
C GLY A 163 0.90 -15.77 -11.32
N ILE A 164 1.99 -15.05 -11.01
CA ILE A 164 2.58 -15.00 -9.69
C ILE A 164 2.50 -13.54 -9.20
N LEU A 165 1.99 -13.35 -7.99
CA LEU A 165 1.87 -12.04 -7.35
C LEU A 165 2.62 -12.04 -6.02
N ASP A 166 3.51 -11.06 -5.82
CA ASP A 166 4.17 -10.84 -4.53
C ASP A 166 3.22 -10.16 -3.54
N MET A 167 2.78 -10.93 -2.55
CA MET A 167 1.89 -10.48 -1.47
C MET A 167 2.63 -10.29 -0.14
N SER A 168 3.96 -10.19 -0.15
CA SER A 168 4.78 -10.10 1.07
C SER A 168 4.49 -8.84 1.90
N ALA A 169 4.00 -7.79 1.28
CA ALA A 169 3.66 -6.53 1.96
C ALA A 169 2.46 -6.61 2.90
N PHE A 170 1.63 -7.66 2.81
CA PHE A 170 0.54 -7.90 3.73
C PHE A 170 1.02 -8.65 4.96
N SER A 171 0.51 -8.31 6.13
CA SER A 171 0.71 -9.10 7.35
C SER A 171 -0.03 -10.43 7.25
N LYS A 172 0.54 -11.49 7.82
CA LYS A 172 -0.05 -12.82 7.91
C LYS A 172 -0.05 -13.22 9.37
N ALA A 173 -1.15 -13.82 9.80
CA ALA A 173 -1.28 -14.41 11.13
C ALA A 173 -2.03 -15.73 11.01
N SER A 174 -1.64 -16.72 11.81
CA SER A 174 -2.44 -17.93 12.00
C SER A 174 -3.21 -17.84 13.32
N VAL A 175 -4.43 -18.35 13.29
CA VAL A 175 -5.28 -18.48 14.47
C VAL A 175 -5.64 -19.94 14.60
N GLU A 176 -5.19 -20.56 15.70
CA GLU A 176 -5.23 -22.00 15.91
C GLU A 176 -5.98 -22.33 17.20
N GLY A 177 -6.57 -23.51 17.24
CA GLY A 177 -7.33 -24.00 18.39
C GLY A 177 -8.74 -24.45 18.00
N SER A 178 -9.33 -25.29 18.84
CA SER A 178 -10.68 -25.85 18.64
C SER A 178 -11.77 -24.80 18.63
N ASP A 179 -11.51 -23.63 19.21
CA ASP A 179 -12.42 -22.49 19.34
C ASP A 179 -12.11 -21.33 18.37
N SER A 180 -11.09 -21.49 17.51
CA SER A 180 -10.61 -20.45 16.61
C SER A 180 -11.71 -19.87 15.72
N GLU A 181 -12.58 -20.72 15.14
CA GLU A 181 -13.72 -20.27 14.32
C GLU A 181 -14.72 -19.47 15.16
N THR A 182 -15.05 -19.95 16.34
CA THR A 182 -15.99 -19.27 17.23
C THR A 182 -15.45 -17.91 17.68
N TRP A 183 -14.18 -17.88 18.05
CA TRP A 183 -13.51 -16.64 18.46
C TRP A 183 -13.47 -15.64 17.29
N LEU A 184 -13.03 -16.04 16.10
CA LEU A 184 -13.03 -15.16 14.93
C LEU A 184 -14.42 -14.62 14.59
N ASN A 185 -15.45 -15.46 14.66
CA ASN A 185 -16.83 -15.03 14.42
C ASN A 185 -17.35 -14.08 15.51
N SER A 186 -16.74 -14.00 16.69
CA SER A 186 -17.11 -13.05 17.74
C SER A 186 -16.55 -11.65 17.52
N ILE A 187 -15.45 -11.50 16.77
CA ILE A 187 -14.76 -10.22 16.54
C ILE A 187 -14.91 -9.70 15.12
N LEU A 188 -15.31 -10.54 14.17
CA LEU A 188 -15.50 -10.15 12.78
C LEU A 188 -16.98 -9.95 12.47
N ALA A 189 -17.28 -8.96 11.63
CA ALA A 189 -18.65 -8.57 11.31
C ALA A 189 -19.35 -9.55 10.38
N ASN A 190 -18.62 -10.34 9.64
CA ASN A 190 -19.17 -11.35 8.74
C ASN A 190 -18.62 -12.74 9.10
N LYS A 191 -19.41 -13.74 8.80
CA LYS A 191 -19.07 -15.13 9.12
C LYS A 191 -17.80 -15.58 8.41
N VAL A 192 -16.86 -16.15 9.16
CA VAL A 192 -15.65 -16.75 8.60
C VAL A 192 -15.96 -18.05 7.84
N PRO A 193 -15.15 -18.42 6.85
CA PRO A 193 -15.33 -19.67 6.12
C PRO A 193 -15.02 -20.87 7.04
N SER A 194 -16.00 -21.76 7.21
CA SER A 194 -15.86 -22.97 8.00
C SER A 194 -15.37 -24.17 7.20
N LYS A 195 -15.53 -24.15 5.87
CA LYS A 195 -15.09 -25.25 5.02
C LYS A 195 -13.62 -25.07 4.61
N PRO A 196 -12.78 -26.07 4.80
CA PRO A 196 -11.40 -26.04 4.35
C PRO A 196 -11.26 -25.66 2.88
N GLY A 197 -10.24 -24.86 2.56
CA GLY A 197 -10.00 -24.33 1.22
C GLY A 197 -10.84 -23.12 0.84
N ARG A 198 -11.76 -22.67 1.69
CA ARG A 198 -12.57 -21.47 1.42
C ARG A 198 -11.91 -20.21 1.95
N ILE A 199 -12.17 -19.12 1.24
CA ILE A 199 -11.67 -17.78 1.56
C ILE A 199 -12.88 -16.85 1.71
N ALA A 200 -12.81 -15.92 2.64
CA ALA A 200 -13.74 -14.81 2.77
C ALA A 200 -13.01 -13.52 3.13
N LEU A 201 -13.47 -12.40 2.57
CA LEU A 201 -13.09 -11.08 3.02
C LEU A 201 -13.93 -10.74 4.25
N CYS A 202 -13.27 -10.45 5.35
CA CYS A 202 -13.90 -10.22 6.65
C CYS A 202 -13.46 -8.88 7.23
N HIS A 203 -14.39 -8.17 7.86
CA HIS A 203 -14.13 -6.88 8.47
C HIS A 203 -14.23 -6.96 9.99
N MET A 204 -13.32 -6.32 10.68
CA MET A 204 -13.45 -6.01 12.10
C MET A 204 -13.95 -4.57 12.23
N LEU A 205 -15.03 -4.38 12.96
CA LEU A 205 -15.67 -3.08 13.13
C LEU A 205 -15.49 -2.54 14.54
N SER A 206 -15.54 -1.23 14.68
CA SER A 206 -15.73 -0.56 15.95
C SER A 206 -17.19 -0.64 16.40
N LEU A 207 -17.47 -0.30 17.65
CA LEU A 207 -18.82 -0.22 18.20
C LEU A 207 -19.72 0.73 17.41
N ASN A 208 -19.15 1.75 16.79
CA ASN A 208 -19.86 2.74 15.96
C ASN A 208 -19.95 2.33 14.48
N GLY A 209 -19.56 1.11 14.12
CA GLY A 209 -19.65 0.59 12.75
C GLY A 209 -18.50 1.01 11.84
N GLY A 210 -17.49 1.75 12.33
CA GLY A 210 -16.29 2.08 11.55
C GLY A 210 -15.41 0.84 11.32
N VAL A 211 -14.81 0.72 10.13
CA VAL A 211 -13.90 -0.38 9.80
C VAL A 211 -12.57 -0.18 10.54
N ARG A 212 -12.22 -1.10 11.42
CA ARG A 212 -10.93 -1.13 12.11
C ARG A 212 -9.87 -1.90 11.36
N ALA A 213 -10.26 -3.01 10.74
CA ALA A 213 -9.36 -3.81 9.94
C ALA A 213 -10.15 -4.65 8.93
N GLU A 214 -9.46 -5.01 7.86
CA GLU A 214 -9.97 -5.89 6.82
C GLU A 214 -9.01 -7.07 6.69
N PHE A 215 -9.57 -8.27 6.65
CA PHE A 215 -8.83 -9.50 6.59
C PHE A 215 -9.32 -10.40 5.47
N THR A 216 -8.40 -10.99 4.74
CA THR A 216 -8.69 -12.17 3.94
C THR A 216 -8.50 -13.39 4.84
N VAL A 217 -9.60 -13.98 5.27
CA VAL A 217 -9.59 -15.17 6.13
C VAL A 217 -9.64 -16.41 5.25
N TYR A 218 -8.66 -17.26 5.42
CA TYR A 218 -8.56 -18.53 4.73
C TYR A 218 -8.73 -19.68 5.73
N SER A 219 -9.72 -20.54 5.51
CA SER A 219 -9.85 -21.79 6.27
C SER A 219 -8.86 -22.80 5.73
N CYS A 220 -7.79 -23.04 6.49
CA CYS A 220 -6.71 -23.91 6.06
C CYS A 220 -7.11 -25.38 6.09
N LEU A 221 -6.80 -26.09 5.02
CA LEU A 221 -6.89 -27.55 4.98
C LEU A 221 -5.81 -28.22 5.82
N LEU A 222 -4.75 -27.49 6.11
CA LEU A 222 -3.56 -27.97 6.76
C LEU A 222 -3.65 -28.16 8.24
N TYR A 223 -4.80 -27.97 8.78
CA TYR A 223 -5.05 -28.66 9.98
C TYR A 223 -5.38 -30.11 9.75
N THR A 224 -4.93 -30.71 8.74
CA THR A 224 -4.41 -32.04 8.83
C THR A 224 -3.09 -31.89 9.57
N SER A 225 -3.13 -32.05 10.76
CA SER A 225 -2.24 -32.59 11.76
C SER A 225 -0.95 -33.28 11.28
N ASP A 226 -0.87 -33.63 10.08
CA ASP A 226 0.05 -34.60 9.54
C ASP A 226 1.26 -33.95 8.86
N ALA A 227 1.26 -32.66 8.61
CA ALA A 227 2.43 -31.97 8.11
C ALA A 227 3.53 -31.78 9.16
N ALA A 228 3.22 -31.98 10.44
CA ALA A 228 4.22 -32.01 11.50
C ALA A 228 4.79 -33.42 11.73
N ASP A 229 4.04 -34.45 11.37
CA ASP A 229 4.47 -35.86 11.52
C ASP A 229 5.34 -36.30 10.33
N ASP A 230 5.26 -35.62 9.19
CA ASP A 230 6.10 -35.86 7.99
C ASP A 230 7.48 -35.18 8.05
N LEU A 231 7.82 -34.48 9.13
CA LEU A 231 9.12 -33.84 9.36
C LEU A 231 10.00 -34.53 10.41
N VAL A 232 9.78 -35.81 10.68
CA VAL A 232 10.67 -36.64 11.52
C VAL A 232 11.51 -37.55 10.64
#